data_6984351c92f875cb03df0a3cf97802e6
#
_entry.id   6984351c92f875cb03df0a3cf97802e6
#
_cell.length_a   1.000
_cell.length_b   1.000
_cell.length_c   1.000
_cell.angle_alpha   90.00
_cell.angle_beta   90.00
_cell.angle_gamma   90.00
#
_symmetry.space_group_name_H-M   'P 1'
#
loop_
_entity.id
_entity.type
_entity.pdbx_description
1 polymer ?
#
loop_
_entity_poly.entity_id
_entity_poly.type
_entity_poly.pdbx_seq_one_letter_code
_entity_poly.pdbx_strand_id
1 'polypeptide(L)'
;MTRHIRERFPDKTRAIDLLVAQDPEFLTLCEDFDACVDALQYWAESKQPEAETRVDEYRTLVRELQEEITQALAALEPRRLD
;
A
#
# COMPACT_ATOMS: atom_id res chain seq x y z
N MET A 1 2.69 8.12 6.02
CA MET A 1 3.23 6.96 6.58
C MET A 1 2.49 5.69 6.32
N THR A 2 1.50 5.29 7.13
CA THR A 2 0.83 4.01 6.92
C THR A 2 -0.68 4.15 6.92
N ARG A 3 -1.19 5.35 6.65
CA ARG A 3 -2.62 5.61 6.77
C ARG A 3 -3.46 4.72 5.85
N HIS A 4 -3.09 4.69 4.56
CA HIS A 4 -3.90 3.94 3.61
C HIS A 4 -3.80 2.44 3.83
N ILE A 5 -2.65 1.98 4.26
CA ILE A 5 -2.46 0.57 4.56
C ILE A 5 -3.35 0.14 5.71
N ARG A 6 -3.43 0.95 6.76
CA ARG A 6 -4.26 0.59 7.91
C ARG A 6 -5.73 0.58 7.53
N GLU A 7 -6.13 1.47 6.66
CA GLU A 7 -7.51 1.49 6.17
C GLU A 7 -7.82 0.28 5.30
N ARG A 8 -6.84 -0.13 4.51
CA ARG A 8 -7.02 -1.23 3.58
C ARG A 8 -7.00 -2.59 4.28
N PHE A 9 -6.24 -2.70 5.37
CA PHE A 9 -6.07 -3.95 6.13
C PHE A 9 -6.39 -3.71 7.60
N PRO A 10 -7.65 -3.41 7.93
CA PRO A 10 -7.99 -3.06 9.32
C PRO A 10 -7.80 -4.22 10.30
N ASP A 11 -7.83 -5.46 9.81
CA ASP A 11 -7.62 -6.63 10.67
C ASP A 11 -6.17 -6.92 10.94
N LYS A 12 -5.25 -6.19 10.29
CA LYS A 12 -3.83 -6.52 10.35
C LYS A 12 -3.01 -5.45 11.05
N THR A 13 -3.66 -4.63 11.85
CA THR A 13 -2.96 -3.51 12.50
C THR A 13 -1.73 -3.94 13.28
N ARG A 14 -1.86 -5.02 14.03
CA ARG A 14 -0.75 -5.50 14.84
C ARG A 14 0.40 -6.00 13.97
N ALA A 15 0.08 -6.73 12.92
CA ALA A 15 1.11 -7.23 12.00
C ALA A 15 1.80 -6.07 11.31
N ILE A 16 1.05 -5.04 10.92
CA ILE A 16 1.63 -3.86 10.31
C ILE A 16 2.58 -3.17 11.27
N ASP A 17 2.17 -3.01 12.53
CA ASP A 17 3.02 -2.37 13.53
C ASP A 17 4.33 -3.14 13.71
N LEU A 18 4.24 -4.45 13.78
CA LEU A 18 5.43 -5.27 13.94
C LEU A 18 6.38 -5.14 12.77
N LEU A 19 5.85 -5.22 11.56
CA LEU A 19 6.69 -5.13 10.37
C LEU A 19 7.29 -3.76 10.21
N VAL A 20 6.53 -2.70 10.49
CA VAL A 20 7.07 -1.35 10.40
C VAL A 20 8.22 -1.17 11.37
N ALA A 21 8.12 -1.76 12.56
CA ALA A 21 9.17 -1.63 13.56
C ALA A 21 10.41 -2.44 13.23
N GLN A 22 10.25 -3.54 12.51
CA GLN A 22 11.35 -4.48 12.29
C GLN A 22 11.99 -4.38 10.92
N ASP A 23 11.26 -3.88 9.94
CA ASP A 23 11.68 -3.98 8.54
C ASP A 23 11.55 -2.64 7.85
N PRO A 24 12.67 -1.92 7.68
CA PRO A 24 12.63 -0.61 7.02
C PRO A 24 12.12 -0.70 5.58
N GLU A 25 12.30 -1.83 4.91
CA GLU A 25 11.79 -1.98 3.55
C GLU A 25 10.29 -2.05 3.54
N PHE A 26 9.69 -2.67 4.55
CA PHE A 26 8.24 -2.71 4.65
C PHE A 26 7.69 -1.31 4.87
N LEU A 27 8.34 -0.52 5.70
CA LEU A 27 7.92 0.86 5.92
C LEU A 27 7.98 1.65 4.61
N THR A 28 9.03 1.46 3.83
CA THR A 28 9.16 2.12 2.54
C THR A 28 8.02 1.71 1.60
N LEU A 29 7.66 0.43 1.59
CA LEU A 29 6.53 -0.03 0.79
C LEU A 29 5.25 0.68 1.20
N CYS A 30 5.02 0.84 2.49
CA CYS A 30 3.82 1.50 2.98
C CYS A 30 3.80 2.97 2.60
N GLU A 31 4.95 3.62 2.68
CA GLU A 31 5.05 5.03 2.31
C GLU A 31 4.80 5.22 0.81
N ASP A 32 5.37 4.32 0.01
CA ASP A 32 5.14 4.37 -1.44
C ASP A 32 3.68 4.13 -1.76
N PHE A 33 3.06 3.19 -1.06
CA PHE A 33 1.64 2.91 -1.26
C PHE A 33 0.80 4.15 -0.95
N ASP A 34 1.07 4.80 0.18
CA ASP A 34 0.35 6.01 0.54
C ASP A 34 0.51 7.08 -0.52
N ALA A 35 1.74 7.28 -1.01
CA ALA A 35 1.99 8.30 -2.01
C ALA A 35 1.26 8.00 -3.32
N CYS A 36 1.24 6.74 -3.71
CA CYS A 36 0.57 6.34 -4.95
C CYS A 36 -0.94 6.47 -4.84
N VAL A 37 -1.51 6.13 -3.68
CA VAL A 37 -2.95 6.30 -3.48
C VAL A 37 -3.32 7.78 -3.54
N ASP A 38 -2.53 8.64 -2.89
CA ASP A 38 -2.79 10.07 -2.93
C ASP A 38 -2.67 10.62 -4.35
N ALA A 39 -1.66 10.17 -5.10
CA ALA A 39 -1.49 10.60 -6.48
C ALA A 39 -2.66 10.14 -7.35
N LEU A 40 -3.11 8.91 -7.13
CA LEU A 40 -4.24 8.39 -7.88
C LEU A 40 -5.48 9.24 -7.64
N GLN A 41 -5.73 9.61 -6.39
CA GLN A 41 -6.87 10.44 -6.07
C GLN A 41 -6.75 11.81 -6.72
N TYR A 42 -5.57 12.39 -6.69
CA TYR A 42 -5.33 13.68 -7.33
C TYR A 42 -5.67 13.62 -8.83
N TRP A 43 -5.14 12.61 -9.52
CA TRP A 43 -5.34 12.53 -10.96
C TRP A 43 -6.77 12.13 -11.32
N ALA A 44 -7.42 11.34 -10.46
CA ALA A 44 -8.81 10.96 -10.71
C ALA A 44 -9.74 12.18 -10.71
N GLU A 45 -9.35 13.23 -9.98
CA GLU A 45 -10.15 14.45 -9.91
C GLU A 45 -9.65 15.54 -10.85
N SER A 46 -8.55 15.29 -11.53
CA SER A 46 -7.94 16.29 -12.39
C SER A 46 -8.65 16.38 -13.74
N LYS A 47 -8.65 17.57 -14.31
CA LYS A 47 -9.20 17.78 -15.64
C LYS A 47 -8.12 18.02 -16.69
N GLN A 48 -6.87 17.75 -16.33
CA GLN A 48 -5.76 17.92 -17.24
C GLN A 48 -5.79 16.83 -18.32
N PRO A 49 -5.25 17.13 -19.49
CA PRO A 49 -5.31 16.16 -20.62
C PRO A 49 -4.64 14.82 -20.29
N GLU A 50 -3.58 14.83 -19.48
CA GLU A 50 -2.85 13.60 -19.18
C GLU A 50 -3.44 12.83 -18.01
N ALA A 51 -4.55 13.32 -17.42
CA ALA A 51 -5.08 12.71 -16.21
C ALA A 51 -5.45 11.25 -16.40
N GLU A 52 -6.05 10.91 -17.52
CA GLU A 52 -6.50 9.56 -17.77
C GLU A 52 -5.33 8.58 -17.79
N THR A 53 -4.25 8.98 -18.46
CA THR A 53 -3.05 8.15 -18.49
C THR A 53 -2.44 8.00 -17.10
N ARG A 54 -2.40 9.09 -16.33
CA ARG A 54 -1.84 9.03 -14.99
C ARG A 54 -2.67 8.15 -14.07
N VAL A 55 -3.99 8.22 -14.19
CA VAL A 55 -4.85 7.35 -13.39
C VAL A 55 -4.52 5.89 -13.66
N ASP A 56 -4.38 5.52 -14.92
CA ASP A 56 -4.06 4.14 -15.25
C ASP A 56 -2.71 3.73 -14.67
N GLU A 57 -1.71 4.58 -14.78
CA GLU A 57 -0.38 4.29 -14.26
C GLU A 57 -0.40 4.09 -12.75
N TYR A 58 -1.05 5.01 -12.03
CA TYR A 58 -1.06 4.91 -10.58
C TYR A 58 -1.96 3.80 -10.08
N ARG A 59 -3.02 3.48 -10.81
CA ARG A 59 -3.85 2.34 -10.45
C ARG A 59 -3.06 1.04 -10.50
N THR A 60 -2.22 0.89 -11.52
CA THR A 60 -1.36 -0.27 -11.63
C THR A 60 -0.35 -0.33 -10.48
N LEU A 61 0.29 0.80 -10.17
CA LEU A 61 1.26 0.86 -9.10
C LEU A 61 0.63 0.54 -7.75
N VAL A 62 -0.55 1.09 -7.48
CA VAL A 62 -1.26 0.81 -6.23
C VAL A 62 -1.53 -0.68 -6.11
N ARG A 63 -1.99 -1.31 -7.19
CA ARG A 63 -2.27 -2.74 -7.15
C ARG A 63 -1.01 -3.56 -6.90
N GLU A 64 0.08 -3.21 -7.57
CA GLU A 64 1.33 -3.95 -7.40
C GLU A 64 1.87 -3.81 -5.99
N LEU A 65 1.85 -2.59 -5.46
CA LEU A 65 2.33 -2.38 -4.10
C LEU A 65 1.44 -3.08 -3.09
N GLN A 66 0.14 -3.08 -3.32
CA GLN A 66 -0.77 -3.78 -2.42
C GLN A 66 -0.49 -5.28 -2.40
N GLU A 67 -0.16 -5.85 -3.55
CA GLU A 67 0.18 -7.27 -3.62
C GLU A 67 1.45 -7.56 -2.83
N GLU A 68 2.47 -6.71 -2.96
CA GLU A 68 3.70 -6.91 -2.21
C GLU A 68 3.47 -6.81 -0.71
N ILE A 69 2.66 -5.83 -0.30
CA ILE A 69 2.34 -5.68 1.12
C ILE A 69 1.55 -6.86 1.63
N THR A 70 0.60 -7.35 0.84
CA THR A 70 -0.18 -8.53 1.21
C THR A 70 0.73 -9.73 1.41
N GLN A 71 1.70 -9.92 0.53
CA GLN A 71 2.63 -11.04 0.66
C GLN A 71 3.50 -10.90 1.89
N ALA A 72 3.94 -9.69 2.21
CA ALA A 72 4.76 -9.48 3.40
C ALA A 72 3.96 -9.78 4.66
N LEU A 73 2.71 -9.37 4.70
CA LEU A 73 1.85 -9.65 5.85
C LEU A 73 1.57 -11.14 5.97
N ALA A 74 1.35 -11.81 4.86
CA ALA A 74 1.10 -13.24 4.88
C ALA A 74 2.32 -14.01 5.35
N ALA A 75 3.50 -13.55 4.97
CA ALA A 75 4.74 -14.21 5.37
C ALA A 75 4.97 -14.12 6.89
N LEU A 76 4.41 -13.10 7.52
CA LEU A 76 4.56 -12.96 8.96
C LEU A 76 3.70 -13.94 9.74
N GLU A 77 2.60 -14.40 9.16
CA GLU A 77 1.60 -15.15 9.90
C GLU A 77 1.55 -16.65 9.72
N PRO A 78 2.28 -17.26 8.82
CA PRO A 78 1.99 -18.65 8.46
C PRO A 78 2.19 -19.64 9.59
N ARG A 79 3.01 -19.28 10.53
CA ARG A 79 3.34 -20.23 11.56
C ARG A 79 2.30 -20.45 12.56
N ARG A 80 1.42 -19.53 12.73
CA ARG A 80 0.46 -19.67 13.78
C ARG A 80 -0.60 -20.65 13.45
N LEU A 81 -0.63 -21.14 12.29
CA LEU A 81 -1.65 -22.11 11.92
C LEU A 81 -1.42 -23.48 12.50
N ASP A 82 -0.29 -23.72 12.97
CA ASP A 82 0.02 -25.02 13.54
C ASP A 82 -0.54 -25.26 14.92
#